data_277668a1c221f7d281b0e669efac6613
#
_entry.id   277668a1c221f7d281b0e669efac6613
#
_cell.length_a   1.000
_cell.length_b   1.000
_cell.length_c   1.000
_cell.angle_alpha   90.00
_cell.angle_beta   90.00
_cell.angle_gamma   90.00
#
_symmetry.space_group_name_H-M   'P 1'
#
loop_
_entity.id
_entity.type
_entity.pdbx_description
1 polymer ?
#
loop_
_entity_poly.entity_id
_entity_poly.type
_entity_poly.pdbx_seq_one_letter_code
_entity_poly.pdbx_strand_id
1 'polypeptide(L)'
;GMHAAAVLKAPRSFEQVNPYLVGNTRRFPASEISGKAVVLEKVKRIFPHVSVDSQEARALLRELKDLESGGYQFEGADASFELLVRKRLRPFPPFFELLYYHIYTDNSAGKHRGASATVKGRGGGEIQLMAAEGNGPVNALDKALRKALELFYPVLSQVKRTDYKGRVLDSKSATAAGVRVLITSSDGEHAFTTVGVSGDVVAASWKALEDSMEYLLLKAEVSGKE
;
A
#
# COMPACT_ATOMS: atom_id res chain seq x y z
N GLY A 1 -12.19 13.03 14.43
CA GLY A 1 -12.72 12.26 15.51
C GLY A 1 -14.20 12.42 15.76
N MET A 2 -14.64 13.40 16.55
CA MET A 2 -16.06 13.56 16.95
C MET A 2 -17.01 13.74 15.77
N HIS A 3 -16.66 14.57 14.79
CA HIS A 3 -17.50 14.79 13.59
C HIS A 3 -17.71 13.52 12.78
N ALA A 4 -16.66 12.72 12.53
CA ALA A 4 -16.79 11.48 11.77
C ALA A 4 -17.68 10.46 12.50
N ALA A 5 -17.53 10.33 13.83
CA ALA A 5 -18.39 9.46 14.65
C ALA A 5 -19.86 9.96 14.68
N ALA A 6 -20.08 11.26 14.64
CA ALA A 6 -21.42 11.85 14.61
C ALA A 6 -22.09 11.64 13.24
N VAL A 7 -21.37 11.79 12.13
CA VAL A 7 -21.88 11.49 10.78
C VAL A 7 -22.23 10.01 10.63
N LEU A 8 -21.46 9.10 11.22
CA LEU A 8 -21.78 7.67 11.22
C LEU A 8 -23.08 7.34 11.96
N LYS A 9 -23.37 8.06 13.06
CA LYS A 9 -24.58 7.86 13.87
C LYS A 9 -25.82 8.56 13.32
N ALA A 10 -25.65 9.78 12.80
CA ALA A 10 -26.74 10.62 12.32
C ALA A 10 -26.30 11.46 11.10
N PRO A 11 -26.21 10.87 9.91
CA PRO A 11 -25.70 11.54 8.69
C PRO A 11 -26.43 12.85 8.39
N ARG A 12 -27.75 12.86 8.51
CA ARG A 12 -28.60 14.04 8.21
C ARG A 12 -28.31 15.27 9.06
N SER A 13 -27.65 15.10 10.22
CA SER A 13 -27.31 16.24 11.08
C SER A 13 -26.09 17.02 10.61
N PHE A 14 -25.30 16.45 9.67
CA PHE A 14 -24.04 17.02 9.21
C PHE A 14 -23.93 17.12 7.68
N GLU A 15 -24.82 16.48 6.94
CA GLU A 15 -24.86 16.48 5.47
C GLU A 15 -26.09 17.22 4.98
N GLN A 16 -25.88 18.30 4.24
CA GLN A 16 -26.97 19.05 3.60
C GLN A 16 -27.64 18.24 2.49
N VAL A 17 -26.88 17.40 1.79
CA VAL A 17 -27.34 16.53 0.72
C VAL A 17 -26.75 15.14 0.94
N ASN A 18 -27.54 14.09 0.74
CA ASN A 18 -27.03 12.73 0.76
C ASN A 18 -26.06 12.52 -0.43
N PRO A 19 -24.79 12.21 -0.19
CA PRO A 19 -23.78 12.07 -1.25
C PRO A 19 -24.17 11.06 -2.33
N TYR A 20 -24.86 10.01 -1.98
CA TYR A 20 -25.30 8.98 -2.95
C TYR A 20 -26.30 9.52 -3.99
N LEU A 21 -27.07 10.56 -3.66
CA LEU A 21 -28.01 11.19 -4.61
C LEU A 21 -27.31 12.01 -5.71
N VAL A 22 -26.06 12.38 -5.48
CA VAL A 22 -25.23 13.15 -6.41
C VAL A 22 -24.06 12.34 -6.98
N GLY A 23 -24.14 11.01 -6.93
CA GLY A 23 -23.13 10.11 -7.48
C GLY A 23 -21.82 10.03 -6.67
N ASN A 24 -21.80 10.57 -5.43
CA ASN A 24 -20.65 10.53 -4.54
C ASN A 24 -20.78 9.44 -3.48
N THR A 25 -19.63 9.05 -2.90
CA THR A 25 -19.56 8.15 -1.76
C THR A 25 -18.94 8.82 -0.55
N ARG A 26 -19.42 8.47 0.66
CA ARG A 26 -18.78 8.95 1.89
C ARG A 26 -17.40 8.33 2.03
N ARG A 27 -16.39 9.18 2.14
CA ARG A 27 -15.02 8.78 2.47
C ARG A 27 -14.66 9.36 3.82
N PHE A 28 -14.28 8.50 4.75
CA PHE A 28 -13.74 8.90 6.05
C PHE A 28 -12.23 8.72 6.01
N PRO A 29 -11.45 9.81 6.03
CA PRO A 29 -10.00 9.68 6.10
C PRO A 29 -9.60 9.01 7.42
N ALA A 30 -8.70 8.04 7.35
CA ALA A 30 -8.09 7.43 8.51
C ALA A 30 -6.89 8.29 8.94
N SER A 31 -7.13 9.43 9.59
CA SER A 31 -6.08 10.27 10.17
C SER A 31 -5.84 9.92 11.63
N GLU A 32 -4.72 10.37 12.20
CA GLU A 32 -4.41 10.22 13.65
C GLU A 32 -5.55 10.69 14.58
N ILE A 33 -6.45 11.52 14.04
CA ILE A 33 -7.63 12.05 14.72
C ILE A 33 -8.86 11.18 14.43
N SER A 34 -8.80 10.24 13.48
CA SER A 34 -9.91 9.34 13.21
C SER A 34 -10.02 8.34 14.35
N GLY A 35 -11.02 8.53 15.17
CA GLY A 35 -11.24 7.67 16.33
C GLY A 35 -11.45 6.20 15.91
N LYS A 36 -11.20 5.28 16.83
CA LYS A 36 -11.43 3.82 16.75
C LYS A 36 -12.68 3.46 15.92
N ALA A 37 -13.75 4.26 15.98
CA ALA A 37 -15.00 4.05 15.27
C ALA A 37 -14.86 4.08 13.73
N VAL A 38 -14.03 4.98 13.18
CA VAL A 38 -13.84 5.12 11.72
C VAL A 38 -13.01 3.96 11.18
N VAL A 39 -11.97 3.55 11.90
CA VAL A 39 -11.15 2.39 11.54
C VAL A 39 -12.02 1.13 11.52
N LEU A 40 -12.83 0.93 12.56
CA LEU A 40 -13.73 -0.21 12.67
C LEU A 40 -14.81 -0.22 11.59
N GLU A 41 -15.31 0.93 11.17
CA GLU A 41 -16.23 1.04 10.03
C GLU A 41 -15.55 0.61 8.72
N LYS A 42 -14.29 1.04 8.48
CA LYS A 42 -13.52 0.57 7.32
C LYS A 42 -13.29 -0.94 7.37
N VAL A 43 -12.96 -1.49 8.54
CA VAL A 43 -12.80 -2.95 8.74
C VAL A 43 -14.09 -3.69 8.44
N LYS A 44 -15.24 -3.21 8.89
CA LYS A 44 -16.56 -3.81 8.61
C LYS A 44 -16.93 -3.81 7.13
N ARG A 45 -16.45 -2.84 6.35
CA ARG A 45 -16.66 -2.84 4.90
C ARG A 45 -15.90 -3.97 4.21
N ILE A 46 -14.73 -4.35 4.74
CA ILE A 46 -13.92 -5.47 4.22
C ILE A 46 -14.45 -6.81 4.78
N PHE A 47 -14.80 -6.83 6.07
CA PHE A 47 -15.32 -8.00 6.80
C PHE A 47 -16.59 -7.66 7.58
N PRO A 48 -17.79 -7.76 6.97
CA PRO A 48 -19.06 -7.36 7.60
C PRO A 48 -19.38 -8.10 8.91
N HIS A 49 -18.90 -9.34 9.05
CA HIS A 49 -19.20 -10.21 10.18
C HIS A 49 -18.21 -10.14 11.34
N VAL A 50 -17.17 -9.29 11.23
CA VAL A 50 -16.18 -9.17 12.31
C VAL A 50 -16.77 -8.39 13.49
N SER A 51 -16.73 -9.02 14.67
CA SER A 51 -17.10 -8.34 15.92
C SER A 51 -16.05 -7.27 16.27
N VAL A 52 -16.54 -6.08 16.57
CA VAL A 52 -15.70 -4.90 16.93
C VAL A 52 -14.94 -5.13 18.24
N ASP A 53 -15.46 -6.01 19.10
CA ASP A 53 -14.93 -6.34 20.40
C ASP A 53 -14.12 -7.64 20.42
N SER A 54 -13.89 -8.24 19.23
CA SER A 54 -13.07 -9.44 19.12
C SER A 54 -11.60 -9.16 19.49
N GLN A 55 -10.89 -10.20 19.89
CA GLN A 55 -9.46 -10.10 20.20
C GLN A 55 -8.63 -9.68 18.98
N GLU A 56 -9.00 -10.19 17.81
CA GLU A 56 -8.38 -9.90 16.52
C GLU A 56 -8.55 -8.42 16.15
N ALA A 57 -9.76 -7.87 16.31
CA ALA A 57 -10.03 -6.45 16.03
C ALA A 57 -9.23 -5.54 16.98
N ARG A 58 -9.10 -5.91 18.25
CA ARG A 58 -8.27 -5.16 19.22
C ARG A 58 -6.77 -5.24 18.88
N ALA A 59 -6.30 -6.41 18.44
CA ALA A 59 -4.91 -6.58 18.00
C ALA A 59 -4.61 -5.75 16.75
N LEU A 60 -5.51 -5.77 15.76
CA LEU A 60 -5.41 -4.95 14.55
C LEU A 60 -5.35 -3.45 14.88
N LEU A 61 -6.20 -2.97 15.80
CA LEU A 61 -6.20 -1.56 16.20
C LEU A 61 -4.88 -1.15 16.89
N ARG A 62 -4.28 -2.03 17.68
CA ARG A 62 -2.95 -1.77 18.28
C ARG A 62 -1.88 -1.69 17.20
N GLU A 63 -1.83 -2.67 16.30
CA GLU A 63 -0.88 -2.71 15.20
C GLU A 63 -0.99 -1.48 14.29
N LEU A 64 -2.20 -1.06 13.94
CA LEU A 64 -2.43 0.17 13.17
C LEU A 64 -1.85 1.39 13.89
N LYS A 65 -2.08 1.51 15.20
CA LYS A 65 -1.56 2.60 16.01
C LYS A 65 -0.03 2.60 16.09
N ASP A 66 0.57 1.42 16.21
CA ASP A 66 2.03 1.26 16.24
C ASP A 66 2.64 1.63 14.87
N LEU A 67 2.02 1.21 13.77
CA LEU A 67 2.42 1.60 12.41
C LEU A 67 2.28 3.12 12.18
N GLU A 68 1.17 3.72 12.61
CA GLU A 68 0.96 5.17 12.51
C GLU A 68 2.01 5.94 13.33
N SER A 69 2.35 5.48 14.52
CA SER A 69 3.43 6.07 15.34
C SER A 69 4.80 5.93 14.67
N GLY A 70 5.01 4.87 13.90
CA GLY A 70 6.18 4.63 13.05
C GLY A 70 6.19 5.43 11.74
N GLY A 71 5.17 6.28 11.50
CA GLY A 71 5.11 7.16 10.35
C GLY A 71 4.21 6.69 9.20
N TYR A 72 3.57 5.53 9.28
CA TYR A 72 2.56 5.12 8.31
C TYR A 72 1.36 6.07 8.35
N GLN A 73 0.74 6.23 7.19
CA GLN A 73 -0.52 6.95 7.07
C GLN A 73 -1.39 6.21 6.06
N PHE A 74 -2.46 5.62 6.56
CA PHE A 74 -3.39 4.84 5.74
C PHE A 74 -4.48 5.71 5.09
N GLU A 75 -4.49 7.01 5.39
CA GLU A 75 -5.29 7.97 4.65
C GLU A 75 -4.76 8.12 3.23
N GLY A 76 -5.57 7.76 2.23
CA GLY A 76 -5.15 7.71 0.84
C GLY A 76 -4.31 6.50 0.44
N ALA A 77 -4.10 5.52 1.35
CA ALA A 77 -3.43 4.24 1.07
C ALA A 77 -4.36 3.06 1.39
N ASP A 78 -5.54 3.07 0.80
CA ASP A 78 -6.61 2.10 1.10
C ASP A 78 -6.20 0.66 0.76
N ALA A 79 -5.32 0.44 -0.23
CA ALA A 79 -4.84 -0.89 -0.59
C ALA A 79 -3.92 -1.49 0.50
N SER A 80 -2.96 -0.73 1.03
CA SER A 80 -2.14 -1.20 2.16
C SER A 80 -2.98 -1.42 3.42
N PHE A 81 -3.97 -0.56 3.66
CA PHE A 81 -4.91 -0.77 4.77
C PHE A 81 -5.69 -2.07 4.60
N GLU A 82 -6.26 -2.32 3.43
CA GLU A 82 -7.03 -3.55 3.14
C GLU A 82 -6.14 -4.79 3.27
N LEU A 83 -4.91 -4.76 2.74
CA LEU A 83 -3.95 -5.85 2.90
C LEU A 83 -3.66 -6.17 4.37
N LEU A 84 -3.36 -5.15 5.17
CA LEU A 84 -3.11 -5.31 6.60
C LEU A 84 -4.30 -5.94 7.32
N VAL A 85 -5.51 -5.45 7.06
CA VAL A 85 -6.75 -5.97 7.63
C VAL A 85 -6.96 -7.43 7.23
N ARG A 86 -6.77 -7.77 5.96
CA ARG A 86 -6.94 -9.14 5.47
C ARG A 86 -5.91 -10.09 6.04
N LYS A 87 -4.62 -9.72 6.05
CA LYS A 87 -3.53 -10.52 6.64
C LYS A 87 -3.77 -10.80 8.13
N ARG A 88 -4.36 -9.85 8.85
CA ARG A 88 -4.61 -10.00 10.29
C ARG A 88 -5.87 -10.80 10.61
N LEU A 89 -6.97 -10.55 9.92
CA LEU A 89 -8.27 -11.16 10.22
C LEU A 89 -8.51 -12.48 9.49
N ARG A 90 -7.92 -12.64 8.32
CA ARG A 90 -7.99 -13.87 7.51
C ARG A 90 -6.63 -14.12 6.87
N PRO A 91 -5.65 -14.64 7.63
CA PRO A 91 -4.31 -14.91 7.10
C PRO A 91 -4.36 -15.79 5.85
N PHE A 92 -3.56 -15.45 4.87
CA PHE A 92 -3.35 -16.21 3.64
C PHE A 92 -1.85 -16.36 3.39
N PRO A 93 -1.40 -17.42 2.70
CA PRO A 93 0.00 -17.56 2.36
C PRO A 93 0.42 -16.44 1.41
N PRO A 94 1.66 -15.92 1.54
CA PRO A 94 2.15 -14.91 0.63
C PRO A 94 2.18 -15.46 -0.80
N PHE A 95 1.79 -14.66 -1.79
CA PHE A 95 1.85 -15.05 -3.19
C PHE A 95 3.29 -15.23 -3.68
N PHE A 96 4.19 -14.42 -3.14
CA PHE A 96 5.61 -14.44 -3.47
C PHE A 96 6.45 -14.05 -2.25
N GLU A 97 7.73 -14.37 -2.31
CA GLU A 97 8.73 -13.96 -1.33
C GLU A 97 9.83 -13.18 -2.04
N LEU A 98 10.12 -11.97 -1.56
CA LEU A 98 11.21 -11.14 -2.06
C LEU A 98 12.47 -11.41 -1.23
N LEU A 99 13.50 -12.01 -1.83
CA LEU A 99 14.69 -12.46 -1.13
C LEU A 99 15.71 -11.33 -0.96
N TYR A 100 15.98 -10.58 -2.03
CA TYR A 100 16.82 -9.38 -2.00
C TYR A 100 16.69 -8.54 -3.27
N TYR A 101 17.22 -7.33 -3.21
CA TYR A 101 17.47 -6.49 -4.37
C TYR A 101 18.84 -5.80 -4.26
N HIS A 102 19.42 -5.47 -5.41
CA HIS A 102 20.57 -4.59 -5.54
C HIS A 102 20.24 -3.47 -6.51
N ILE A 103 20.73 -2.26 -6.23
CA ILE A 103 20.56 -1.10 -7.10
C ILE A 103 21.92 -0.44 -7.31
N TYR A 104 22.20 -0.14 -8.57
CA TYR A 104 23.37 0.62 -8.97
C TYR A 104 22.88 1.88 -9.68
N THR A 105 23.37 3.04 -9.23
CA THR A 105 23.09 4.33 -9.86
C THR A 105 24.33 4.80 -10.59
N ASP A 106 24.23 5.03 -11.89
CA ASP A 106 25.31 5.56 -12.69
C ASP A 106 25.18 7.08 -12.83
N ASN A 107 26.18 7.79 -12.38
CA ASN A 107 26.29 9.24 -12.45
C ASN A 107 27.69 9.67 -13.02
N SER A 108 28.15 8.95 -14.03
CA SER A 108 29.47 9.14 -14.63
C SER A 108 29.57 10.49 -15.36
N ALA A 109 30.70 11.18 -15.19
CA ALA A 109 31.02 12.44 -15.86
C ALA A 109 29.98 13.57 -15.63
N GLY A 110 29.32 13.56 -14.45
CA GLY A 110 28.32 14.61 -14.11
C GLY A 110 26.99 14.49 -14.89
N LYS A 111 26.80 13.38 -15.63
CA LYS A 111 25.55 13.09 -16.33
C LYS A 111 24.88 11.89 -15.68
N HIS A 112 23.66 12.08 -15.18
CA HIS A 112 22.84 10.97 -14.69
C HIS A 112 22.48 10.08 -15.88
N ARG A 113 22.88 8.80 -15.82
CA ARG A 113 22.62 7.80 -16.87
C ARG A 113 21.53 6.82 -16.50
N GLY A 114 20.88 7.03 -15.36
CA GLY A 114 19.85 6.15 -14.86
C GLY A 114 20.32 5.26 -13.72
N ALA A 115 19.60 4.18 -13.50
CA ALA A 115 19.94 3.17 -12.54
C ALA A 115 19.66 1.78 -13.10
N SER A 116 20.37 0.78 -12.61
CA SER A 116 20.04 -0.64 -12.81
C SER A 116 19.67 -1.27 -11.49
N ALA A 117 18.69 -2.18 -11.49
CA ALA A 117 18.30 -2.95 -10.33
C ALA A 117 18.27 -4.44 -10.67
N THR A 118 18.66 -5.25 -9.68
CA THR A 118 18.51 -6.70 -9.72
C THR A 118 17.61 -7.12 -8.56
N VAL A 119 16.59 -7.92 -8.84
CA VAL A 119 15.64 -8.46 -7.86
C VAL A 119 15.69 -9.97 -7.89
N LYS A 120 15.82 -10.59 -6.72
CA LYS A 120 15.65 -12.04 -6.54
C LYS A 120 14.39 -12.30 -5.73
N GLY A 121 13.47 -13.04 -6.32
CA GLY A 121 12.20 -13.41 -5.71
C GLY A 121 11.87 -14.88 -5.91
N ARG A 122 10.96 -15.38 -5.08
CA ARG A 122 10.36 -16.72 -5.20
C ARG A 122 8.88 -16.57 -5.43
N GLY A 123 8.36 -17.24 -6.46
CA GLY A 123 6.94 -17.32 -6.77
C GLY A 123 6.63 -18.66 -7.41
N GLY A 124 5.43 -19.19 -7.21
CA GLY A 124 5.07 -20.49 -7.78
C GLY A 124 5.97 -21.66 -7.39
N GLY A 125 6.75 -21.55 -6.30
CA GLY A 125 7.74 -22.54 -5.87
C GLY A 125 9.13 -22.40 -6.51
N GLU A 126 9.32 -21.49 -7.46
CA GLU A 126 10.59 -21.26 -8.17
C GLU A 126 11.23 -19.93 -7.79
N ILE A 127 12.55 -19.85 -7.95
CA ILE A 127 13.34 -18.64 -7.69
C ILE A 127 13.71 -18.00 -9.03
N GLN A 128 13.47 -16.72 -9.17
CA GLN A 128 13.87 -15.91 -10.32
C GLN A 128 14.81 -14.78 -9.89
N LEU A 129 15.81 -14.52 -10.72
CA LEU A 129 16.73 -13.40 -10.61
C LEU A 129 16.63 -12.57 -11.87
N MET A 130 16.07 -11.37 -11.73
CA MET A 130 15.81 -10.49 -12.87
C MET A 130 16.47 -9.13 -12.68
N ALA A 131 16.94 -8.56 -13.79
CA ALA A 131 17.53 -7.24 -13.83
C ALA A 131 16.78 -6.34 -14.80
N ALA A 132 16.77 -5.03 -14.49
CA ALA A 132 16.22 -4.01 -15.35
C ALA A 132 16.94 -2.67 -15.16
N GLU A 133 16.91 -1.85 -16.21
CA GLU A 133 17.33 -0.46 -16.20
C GLU A 133 16.13 0.48 -16.10
N GLY A 134 16.35 1.62 -15.45
CA GLY A 134 15.35 2.67 -15.27
C GLY A 134 15.95 4.05 -15.21
N ASN A 135 15.11 5.07 -15.30
CA ASN A 135 15.51 6.48 -15.21
C ASN A 135 16.01 6.88 -13.81
N GLY A 136 15.80 5.99 -12.83
CA GLY A 136 16.25 6.18 -11.45
C GLY A 136 16.05 4.90 -10.65
N PRO A 137 16.50 4.86 -9.37
CA PRO A 137 16.56 3.65 -8.57
C PRO A 137 15.20 2.96 -8.39
N VAL A 138 14.16 3.71 -8.08
CA VAL A 138 12.81 3.15 -7.87
C VAL A 138 12.19 2.64 -9.16
N ASN A 139 12.42 3.32 -10.29
CA ASN A 139 11.92 2.86 -11.59
C ASN A 139 12.63 1.59 -12.07
N ALA A 140 13.95 1.49 -11.86
CA ALA A 140 14.70 0.27 -12.15
C ALA A 140 14.22 -0.90 -11.28
N LEU A 141 13.99 -0.62 -9.98
CA LEU A 141 13.49 -1.60 -9.01
C LEU A 141 12.10 -2.13 -9.38
N ASP A 142 11.15 -1.25 -9.70
CA ASP A 142 9.80 -1.64 -10.14
C ASP A 142 9.84 -2.52 -11.40
N LYS A 143 10.64 -2.14 -12.39
CA LYS A 143 10.80 -2.93 -13.62
C LYS A 143 11.41 -4.31 -13.36
N ALA A 144 12.46 -4.40 -12.50
CA ALA A 144 13.09 -5.67 -12.16
C ALA A 144 12.12 -6.57 -11.38
N LEU A 145 11.38 -6.01 -10.42
CA LEU A 145 10.36 -6.71 -9.66
C LEU A 145 9.25 -7.27 -10.56
N ARG A 146 8.74 -6.46 -11.49
CA ARG A 146 7.74 -6.90 -12.46
C ARG A 146 8.25 -8.06 -13.29
N LYS A 147 9.43 -7.95 -13.87
CA LYS A 147 10.02 -9.04 -14.66
C LYS A 147 10.14 -10.34 -13.87
N ALA A 148 10.44 -10.25 -12.57
CA ALA A 148 10.57 -11.43 -11.71
C ALA A 148 9.20 -12.08 -11.40
N LEU A 149 8.14 -11.28 -11.26
CA LEU A 149 6.82 -11.77 -10.84
C LEU A 149 5.87 -12.06 -12.01
N GLU A 150 5.95 -11.33 -13.11
CA GLU A 150 5.07 -11.51 -14.27
C GLU A 150 5.18 -12.90 -14.93
N LEU A 151 6.33 -13.57 -14.75
CA LEU A 151 6.51 -14.96 -15.19
C LEU A 151 5.57 -15.93 -14.46
N PHE A 152 5.28 -15.67 -13.19
CA PHE A 152 4.39 -16.48 -12.36
C PHE A 152 2.96 -15.94 -12.37
N TYR A 153 2.82 -14.63 -12.50
CA TYR A 153 1.55 -13.90 -12.37
C TYR A 153 1.36 -12.94 -13.54
N PRO A 154 0.93 -13.42 -14.72
CA PRO A 154 0.78 -12.59 -15.93
C PRO A 154 -0.16 -11.39 -15.74
N VAL A 155 -1.11 -11.47 -14.82
CA VAL A 155 -2.04 -10.37 -14.48
C VAL A 155 -1.30 -9.10 -14.03
N LEU A 156 -0.10 -9.21 -13.48
CA LEU A 156 0.71 -8.07 -13.06
C LEU A 156 1.17 -7.19 -14.23
N SER A 157 1.20 -7.70 -15.45
CA SER A 157 1.53 -6.93 -16.67
C SER A 157 0.53 -5.81 -16.95
N GLN A 158 -0.71 -5.94 -16.49
CA GLN A 158 -1.78 -4.95 -16.69
C GLN A 158 -1.62 -3.73 -15.79
N VAL A 159 -0.84 -3.83 -14.69
CA VAL A 159 -0.69 -2.76 -13.71
C VAL A 159 0.21 -1.66 -14.21
N LYS A 160 -0.27 -0.43 -14.15
CA LYS A 160 0.51 0.78 -14.45
C LYS A 160 0.67 1.61 -13.17
N ARG A 161 1.88 2.16 -12.96
CA ARG A 161 2.10 3.18 -11.92
C ARG A 161 1.62 4.51 -12.47
N THR A 162 0.74 5.16 -11.71
CA THR A 162 0.12 6.43 -12.13
C THR A 162 0.60 7.60 -11.30
N ASP A 163 1.06 7.38 -10.06
CA ASP A 163 1.57 8.44 -9.20
C ASP A 163 2.60 7.89 -8.18
N TYR A 164 3.53 8.77 -7.78
CA TYR A 164 4.56 8.50 -6.78
C TYR A 164 4.77 9.73 -5.92
N LYS A 165 4.61 9.60 -4.60
CA LYS A 165 4.79 10.69 -3.62
C LYS A 165 5.70 10.23 -2.49
N GLY A 166 6.83 10.91 -2.30
CA GLY A 166 7.71 10.75 -1.15
C GLY A 166 7.57 11.91 -0.17
N ARG A 167 7.55 11.62 1.13
CA ARG A 167 7.55 12.64 2.19
C ARG A 167 8.54 12.28 3.29
N VAL A 168 9.38 13.23 3.64
CA VAL A 168 10.24 13.17 4.84
C VAL A 168 9.37 13.37 6.08
N LEU A 169 9.50 12.47 7.07
CA LEU A 169 8.64 12.44 8.27
C LEU A 169 9.15 13.33 9.39
N ASP A 170 10.48 13.38 9.57
CA ASP A 170 11.12 14.21 10.58
C ASP A 170 12.27 15.00 9.95
N SER A 171 12.00 16.26 9.60
CA SER A 171 12.99 17.14 8.99
C SER A 171 14.13 17.55 9.94
N LYS A 172 13.98 17.37 11.26
CA LYS A 172 15.02 17.70 12.24
C LYS A 172 16.16 16.69 12.23
N SER A 173 15.90 15.45 11.81
CA SER A 173 16.90 14.39 11.70
C SER A 173 17.71 14.46 10.38
N ALA A 174 17.49 15.48 9.54
CA ALA A 174 18.18 15.70 8.27
C ALA A 174 18.24 14.42 7.40
N THR A 175 19.44 13.93 7.07
CA THR A 175 19.63 12.72 6.25
C THR A 175 19.24 11.40 6.94
N ALA A 176 19.03 11.40 8.26
CA ALA A 176 18.58 10.24 9.04
C ALA A 176 17.06 10.24 9.25
N ALA A 177 16.32 11.17 8.65
CA ALA A 177 14.88 11.25 8.76
C ALA A 177 14.20 10.06 8.08
N GLY A 178 13.12 9.57 8.69
CA GLY A 178 12.25 8.57 8.07
C GLY A 178 11.56 9.12 6.81
N VAL A 179 11.30 8.26 5.86
CA VAL A 179 10.61 8.60 4.61
C VAL A 179 9.36 7.76 4.47
N ARG A 180 8.25 8.39 4.15
CA ARG A 180 7.01 7.75 3.71
C ARG A 180 6.86 7.87 2.20
N VAL A 181 6.59 6.77 1.54
CA VAL A 181 6.33 6.70 0.10
C VAL A 181 4.91 6.19 -0.12
N LEU A 182 4.17 6.90 -0.97
CA LEU A 182 2.88 6.49 -1.50
C LEU A 182 3.05 6.17 -2.99
N ILE A 183 2.56 5.01 -3.42
CA ILE A 183 2.54 4.60 -4.82
C ILE A 183 1.10 4.35 -5.24
N THR A 184 0.63 5.09 -6.23
CA THR A 184 -0.66 4.84 -6.86
C THR A 184 -0.47 4.00 -8.11
N SER A 185 -1.25 2.94 -8.21
CA SER A 185 -1.25 2.00 -9.32
C SER A 185 -2.66 1.87 -9.87
N SER A 186 -2.79 1.46 -11.13
CA SER A 186 -4.08 1.15 -11.75
C SER A 186 -3.98 -0.14 -12.53
N ASP A 187 -5.04 -0.94 -12.48
CA ASP A 187 -5.24 -2.14 -13.30
C ASP A 187 -5.94 -1.84 -14.64
N GLY A 188 -6.23 -0.55 -14.88
CA GLY A 188 -6.96 -0.07 -16.05
C GLY A 188 -8.41 0.34 -15.73
N GLU A 189 -9.04 -0.24 -14.72
CA GLU A 189 -10.40 0.08 -14.27
C GLU A 189 -10.39 0.87 -12.96
N HIS A 190 -9.55 0.47 -12.02
CA HIS A 190 -9.49 1.05 -10.70
C HIS A 190 -8.08 1.49 -10.34
N ALA A 191 -7.99 2.65 -9.68
CA ALA A 191 -6.76 3.11 -9.09
C ALA A 191 -6.73 2.75 -7.59
N PHE A 192 -5.57 2.33 -7.10
CA PHE A 192 -5.34 1.97 -5.72
C PHE A 192 -3.98 2.46 -5.24
N THR A 193 -3.86 2.80 -3.98
CA THR A 193 -2.63 3.38 -3.42
C THR A 193 -2.11 2.53 -2.27
N THR A 194 -0.79 2.33 -2.27
CA THR A 194 -0.04 1.63 -1.24
C THR A 194 0.95 2.57 -0.55
N VAL A 195 1.38 2.22 0.66
CA VAL A 195 2.29 3.01 1.48
C VAL A 195 3.43 2.16 2.02
N GLY A 196 4.63 2.73 1.97
CA GLY A 196 5.81 2.18 2.64
C GLY A 196 6.51 3.23 3.47
N VAL A 197 7.08 2.83 4.61
CA VAL A 197 7.85 3.70 5.49
C VAL A 197 9.19 3.04 5.83
N SER A 198 10.27 3.81 5.73
CA SER A 198 11.62 3.37 6.09
C SER A 198 12.50 4.58 6.37
N GLY A 199 13.71 4.35 6.91
CA GLY A 199 14.77 5.37 6.99
C GLY A 199 15.42 5.70 5.65
N ASP A 200 15.07 5.00 4.58
CA ASP A 200 15.60 5.14 3.23
C ASP A 200 14.46 5.10 2.20
N VAL A 201 14.52 6.01 1.25
CA VAL A 201 13.47 6.17 0.23
C VAL A 201 13.32 4.96 -0.67
N VAL A 202 14.41 4.25 -0.97
CA VAL A 202 14.36 3.03 -1.80
C VAL A 202 13.68 1.89 -1.03
N ALA A 203 14.05 1.71 0.23
CA ALA A 203 13.44 0.70 1.09
C ALA A 203 11.95 1.02 1.40
N ALA A 204 11.59 2.30 1.54
CA ALA A 204 10.19 2.70 1.65
C ALA A 204 9.41 2.41 0.35
N SER A 205 10.02 2.70 -0.80
CA SER A 205 9.43 2.40 -2.12
C SER A 205 9.26 0.91 -2.34
N TRP A 206 10.25 0.09 -1.91
CA TRP A 206 10.19 -1.37 -1.99
C TRP A 206 8.95 -1.92 -1.27
N LYS A 207 8.71 -1.49 -0.02
CA LYS A 207 7.53 -1.91 0.75
C LYS A 207 6.22 -1.53 0.05
N ALA A 208 6.14 -0.31 -0.50
CA ALA A 208 4.95 0.13 -1.22
C ALA A 208 4.75 -0.63 -2.55
N LEU A 209 5.83 -0.98 -3.26
CA LEU A 209 5.78 -1.80 -4.47
C LEU A 209 5.34 -3.24 -4.16
N GLU A 210 5.90 -3.83 -3.10
CA GLU A 210 5.54 -5.17 -2.62
C GLU A 210 4.04 -5.24 -2.31
N ASP A 211 3.53 -4.34 -1.47
CA ASP A 211 2.10 -4.23 -1.16
C ASP A 211 1.24 -4.06 -2.43
N SER A 212 1.72 -3.27 -3.41
CA SER A 212 0.99 -3.03 -4.64
C SER A 212 0.83 -4.29 -5.49
N MET A 213 1.88 -5.13 -5.59
CA MET A 213 1.81 -6.41 -6.29
C MET A 213 0.92 -7.40 -5.57
N GLU A 214 1.10 -7.51 -4.25
CA GLU A 214 0.32 -8.43 -3.43
C GLU A 214 -1.18 -8.08 -3.41
N TYR A 215 -1.51 -6.80 -3.34
CA TYR A 215 -2.90 -6.34 -3.40
C TYR A 215 -3.59 -6.72 -4.71
N LEU A 216 -2.88 -6.57 -5.83
CA LEU A 216 -3.44 -6.94 -7.12
C LEU A 216 -3.67 -8.45 -7.23
N LEU A 217 -2.70 -9.25 -6.79
CA LEU A 217 -2.82 -10.72 -6.80
C LEU A 217 -3.99 -11.17 -5.92
N LEU A 218 -4.16 -10.55 -4.77
CA LEU A 218 -5.28 -10.81 -3.89
C LEU A 218 -6.64 -10.48 -4.55
N LYS A 219 -6.71 -9.34 -5.26
CA LYS A 219 -7.92 -8.96 -6.00
C LYS A 219 -8.22 -9.94 -7.13
N ALA A 220 -7.23 -10.35 -7.89
CA ALA A 220 -7.38 -11.32 -8.99
C ALA A 220 -7.85 -12.69 -8.45
N GLU A 221 -7.33 -13.14 -7.30
CA GLU A 221 -7.77 -14.40 -6.68
C GLU A 221 -9.23 -14.34 -6.20
N VAL A 222 -9.64 -13.21 -5.64
CA VAL A 222 -11.04 -13.02 -5.17
C VAL A 222 -11.99 -12.98 -6.36
N SER A 223 -11.66 -12.24 -7.42
CA SER A 223 -12.50 -12.13 -8.63
C SER A 223 -12.59 -13.43 -9.44
N GLY A 224 -11.61 -14.32 -9.35
CA GLY A 224 -11.62 -15.62 -10.02
C GLY A 224 -12.39 -16.71 -9.28
N LYS A 225 -12.88 -16.41 -8.07
CA LYS A 225 -13.69 -17.34 -7.24
C LYS A 225 -15.18 -16.99 -7.22
N GLU A 226 -15.59 -15.90 -7.87
CA GLU A 226 -16.99 -15.54 -8.15
C GLU A 226 -17.41 -16.03 -9.55
#